data_292bedd7ea8f4208e3881381968c98c4
#
_entry.id   292bedd7ea8f4208e3881381968c98c4
#
_cell.length_a   1.000
_cell.length_b   1.000
_cell.length_c   1.000
_cell.angle_alpha   90.00
_cell.angle_beta   90.00
_cell.angle_gamma   90.00
#
_symmetry.space_group_name_H-M   'P 1'
#
loop_
_entity.id
_entity.type
_entity.pdbx_description
1 polymer ?
#
loop_
_entity_poly.entity_id
_entity_poly.type
_entity_poly.pdbx_seq_one_letter_code
_entity_poly.pdbx_strand_id
1 'polypeptide(L)'
;MDKDARNIYKNARQTAGLTQERWAELLGISPDSVRRYEAGAMLPSDETVLMMAETTGILVLPLWHLRAKSAIAEDMLPDVPDVPLPQAVLKLLTSVKAVSSSVDNLIQIASDGMVDNREEALFEEIAGDLDDVIEAAIAVKCAGGARHAE
;
A
#
# COMPACT_ATOMS: atom_id res chain seq x y z
N MET A 1 -14.15 -12.55 -0.41
CA MET A 1 -12.69 -12.43 -0.39
C MET A 1 -12.19 -12.43 -1.82
N ASP A 2 -11.68 -11.33 -2.27
CA ASP A 2 -11.39 -11.08 -3.67
C ASP A 2 -10.27 -12.00 -4.20
N LYS A 3 -10.35 -12.40 -5.47
CA LYS A 3 -9.36 -13.27 -6.11
C LYS A 3 -7.95 -12.67 -6.12
N ASP A 4 -7.85 -11.34 -6.10
CA ASP A 4 -6.58 -10.61 -6.11
C ASP A 4 -5.88 -10.64 -4.75
N ALA A 5 -6.61 -10.61 -3.64
CA ALA A 5 -6.04 -10.76 -2.30
C ALA A 5 -5.31 -12.10 -2.08
N ARG A 6 -5.71 -13.15 -2.80
CA ARG A 6 -5.08 -14.48 -2.71
C ARG A 6 -3.69 -14.55 -3.33
N ASN A 7 -3.33 -13.59 -4.16
CA ASN A 7 -2.09 -13.61 -4.92
C ASN A 7 -0.98 -12.71 -4.36
N ILE A 8 -1.27 -11.82 -3.40
CA ILE A 8 -0.26 -10.87 -2.90
C ILE A 8 0.98 -11.56 -2.32
N TYR A 9 0.80 -12.62 -1.54
CA TYR A 9 1.92 -13.37 -0.97
C TYR A 9 2.69 -14.15 -2.03
N LYS A 10 1.96 -14.84 -2.93
CA LYS A 10 2.57 -15.54 -4.05
C LYS A 10 3.35 -14.61 -4.96
N ASN A 11 2.76 -13.47 -5.30
CA ASN A 11 3.41 -12.46 -6.14
C ASN A 11 4.66 -11.90 -5.47
N ALA A 12 4.60 -11.58 -4.17
CA ALA A 12 5.76 -11.10 -3.40
C ALA A 12 6.90 -12.13 -3.41
N ARG A 13 6.60 -13.39 -3.11
CA ARG A 13 7.59 -14.48 -3.16
C ARG A 13 8.21 -14.65 -4.54
N GLN A 14 7.38 -14.67 -5.59
CA GLN A 14 7.86 -14.87 -6.96
C GLN A 14 8.71 -13.69 -7.44
N THR A 15 8.33 -12.46 -7.12
CA THR A 15 9.11 -11.27 -7.42
C THR A 15 10.49 -11.32 -6.75
N ALA A 16 10.56 -11.85 -5.53
CA ALA A 16 11.83 -12.06 -4.83
C ALA A 16 12.62 -13.28 -5.32
N GLY A 17 12.10 -14.07 -6.29
CA GLY A 17 12.78 -15.26 -6.82
C GLY A 17 12.86 -16.43 -5.85
N LEU A 18 11.99 -16.46 -4.82
CA LEU A 18 12.02 -17.50 -3.79
C LEU A 18 11.10 -18.68 -4.14
N THR A 19 11.57 -19.91 -3.83
CA THR A 19 10.68 -21.08 -3.80
C THR A 19 9.83 -21.09 -2.53
N GLN A 20 8.73 -21.85 -2.51
CA GLN A 20 7.89 -21.99 -1.31
C GLN A 20 8.68 -22.59 -0.13
N GLU A 21 9.52 -23.56 -0.40
CA GLU A 21 10.38 -24.22 0.58
C GLU A 21 11.40 -23.25 1.17
N ARG A 22 12.09 -22.48 0.31
CA ARG A 22 13.10 -21.52 0.76
C ARG A 22 12.46 -20.39 1.57
N TRP A 23 11.30 -19.90 1.13
CA TRP A 23 10.60 -18.85 1.87
C TRP A 23 10.07 -19.34 3.22
N ALA A 24 9.53 -20.57 3.27
CA ALA A 24 9.12 -21.19 4.52
C ALA A 24 10.28 -21.31 5.52
N GLU A 25 11.47 -21.71 5.06
CA GLU A 25 12.70 -21.78 5.87
C GLU A 25 13.05 -20.39 6.45
N LEU A 26 13.06 -19.34 5.60
CA LEU A 26 13.35 -17.96 6.01
C LEU A 26 12.34 -17.44 7.04
N LEU A 27 11.07 -17.82 6.92
CA LEU A 27 9.98 -17.42 7.81
C LEU A 27 9.87 -18.28 9.08
N GLY A 28 10.64 -19.39 9.17
CA GLY A 28 10.56 -20.32 10.29
C GLY A 28 9.21 -21.06 10.38
N ILE A 29 8.53 -21.28 9.26
CA ILE A 29 7.23 -21.97 9.15
C ILE A 29 7.30 -23.19 8.21
N SER A 30 6.23 -23.99 8.17
CA SER A 30 6.17 -25.10 7.24
C SER A 30 5.90 -24.66 5.80
N PRO A 31 6.43 -25.36 4.77
CA PRO A 31 6.05 -25.11 3.38
C PRO A 31 4.54 -25.25 3.12
N ASP A 32 3.85 -26.09 3.90
CA ASP A 32 2.40 -26.22 3.83
C ASP A 32 1.68 -24.93 4.27
N SER A 33 2.20 -24.25 5.28
CA SER A 33 1.67 -22.92 5.69
C SER A 33 1.79 -21.91 4.56
N VAL A 34 2.93 -21.85 3.87
CA VAL A 34 3.12 -20.96 2.70
C VAL A 34 2.10 -21.30 1.60
N ARG A 35 1.93 -22.60 1.28
CA ARG A 35 0.93 -23.03 0.28
C ARG A 35 -0.48 -22.60 0.65
N ARG A 36 -0.86 -22.72 1.93
CA ARG A 36 -2.19 -22.32 2.42
C ARG A 36 -2.41 -20.81 2.39
N TYR A 37 -1.39 -20.00 2.67
CA TYR A 37 -1.45 -18.54 2.52
C TYR A 37 -1.63 -18.16 1.05
N GLU A 38 -0.84 -18.72 0.15
CA GLU A 38 -0.93 -18.44 -1.29
C GLU A 38 -2.23 -18.95 -1.93
N ALA A 39 -2.83 -19.99 -1.38
CA ALA A 39 -4.13 -20.51 -1.80
C ALA A 39 -5.32 -19.73 -1.20
N GLY A 40 -5.06 -18.82 -0.26
CA GLY A 40 -6.11 -18.11 0.48
C GLY A 40 -6.92 -19.00 1.44
N ALA A 41 -6.40 -20.19 1.75
CA ALA A 41 -7.02 -21.11 2.69
C ALA A 41 -6.78 -20.70 4.16
N MET A 42 -5.79 -19.86 4.39
CA MET A 42 -5.45 -19.31 5.71
C MET A 42 -4.81 -17.92 5.53
N LEU A 43 -5.07 -17.01 6.45
CA LEU A 43 -4.35 -15.73 6.50
C LEU A 43 -3.15 -15.84 7.43
N PRO A 44 -1.98 -15.30 7.04
CA PRO A 44 -0.84 -15.20 7.95
C PRO A 44 -1.13 -14.20 9.07
N SER A 45 -0.43 -14.32 10.20
CA SER A 45 -0.44 -13.30 11.25
C SER A 45 0.29 -12.04 10.78
N ASP A 46 0.02 -10.90 11.44
CA ASP A 46 0.66 -9.63 11.13
C ASP A 46 2.19 -9.74 11.27
N GLU A 47 2.70 -10.45 12.28
CA GLU A 47 4.14 -10.71 12.47
C GLU A 47 4.73 -11.52 11.30
N THR A 48 4.00 -12.53 10.83
CA THR A 48 4.43 -13.31 9.66
C THR A 48 4.50 -12.44 8.41
N VAL A 49 3.54 -11.53 8.22
CA VAL A 49 3.52 -10.62 7.06
C VAL A 49 4.68 -9.62 7.12
N LEU A 50 5.02 -9.10 8.30
CA LEU A 50 6.20 -8.25 8.46
C LEU A 50 7.49 -8.98 8.07
N MET A 51 7.66 -10.23 8.51
CA MET A 51 8.78 -11.09 8.10
C MET A 51 8.75 -11.40 6.60
N MET A 52 7.57 -11.59 6.01
CA MET A 52 7.40 -11.75 4.56
C MET A 52 7.89 -10.51 3.80
N ALA A 53 7.55 -9.32 4.26
CA ALA A 53 8.00 -8.07 3.66
C ALA A 53 9.53 -7.91 3.74
N GLU A 54 10.13 -8.20 4.87
CA GLU A 54 11.58 -8.15 5.08
C GLU A 54 12.31 -9.17 4.17
N THR A 55 11.85 -10.41 4.12
CA THR A 55 12.50 -11.48 3.34
C THR A 55 12.37 -11.31 1.83
N THR A 56 11.32 -10.62 1.36
CA THR A 56 11.10 -10.35 -0.07
C THR A 56 11.61 -8.97 -0.51
N GLY A 57 11.84 -8.05 0.45
CA GLY A 57 12.15 -6.66 0.16
C GLY A 57 10.94 -5.83 -0.28
N ILE A 58 9.73 -6.41 -0.31
CA ILE A 58 8.49 -5.74 -0.71
C ILE A 58 7.83 -5.14 0.53
N LEU A 59 8.29 -3.96 0.93
CA LEU A 59 7.91 -3.33 2.19
C LEU A 59 6.48 -2.76 2.21
N VAL A 60 5.80 -2.74 1.07
CA VAL A 60 4.37 -2.39 0.96
C VAL A 60 3.44 -3.59 1.24
N LEU A 61 3.97 -4.81 1.30
CA LEU A 61 3.18 -6.03 1.51
C LEU A 61 2.27 -6.00 2.77
N PRO A 62 2.69 -5.43 3.93
CA PRO A 62 1.82 -5.30 5.08
C PRO A 62 0.58 -4.42 4.82
N LEU A 63 0.71 -3.37 4.01
CA LEU A 63 -0.43 -2.54 3.61
C LEU A 63 -1.41 -3.34 2.74
N TRP A 64 -0.91 -4.08 1.75
CA TRP A 64 -1.75 -4.96 0.93
C TRP A 64 -2.47 -6.02 1.75
N HIS A 65 -1.77 -6.63 2.73
CA HIS A 65 -2.39 -7.57 3.67
C HIS A 65 -3.51 -6.91 4.49
N LEU A 66 -3.26 -5.72 5.04
CA LEU A 66 -4.24 -4.99 5.84
C LEU A 66 -5.49 -4.66 5.03
N ARG A 67 -5.33 -4.17 3.80
CA ARG A 67 -6.43 -3.91 2.86
C ARG A 67 -7.21 -5.20 2.53
N ALA A 68 -6.50 -6.30 2.28
CA ALA A 68 -7.11 -7.56 1.92
C ALA A 68 -7.93 -8.21 3.05
N LYS A 69 -7.57 -7.95 4.32
CA LYS A 69 -8.26 -8.56 5.48
C LYS A 69 -9.33 -7.67 6.11
N SER A 70 -9.37 -6.38 5.77
CA SER A 70 -10.25 -5.40 6.41
C SER A 70 -10.92 -4.51 5.37
N ALA A 71 -12.25 -4.60 5.27
CA ALA A 71 -13.04 -3.72 4.41
C ALA A 71 -12.89 -2.23 4.79
N ILE A 72 -12.65 -1.93 6.07
CA ILE A 72 -12.36 -0.56 6.51
C ILE A 72 -11.03 -0.08 5.95
N ALA A 73 -10.00 -0.94 6.00
CA ALA A 73 -8.70 -0.58 5.46
C ALA A 73 -8.71 -0.49 3.92
N GLU A 74 -9.50 -1.32 3.25
CA GLU A 74 -9.71 -1.24 1.81
C GLU A 74 -10.34 0.08 1.38
N ASP A 75 -11.30 0.59 2.17
CA ASP A 75 -12.00 1.85 1.93
C ASP A 75 -11.12 3.07 2.27
N MET A 76 -10.41 3.05 3.38
CA MET A 76 -9.70 4.21 3.92
C MET A 76 -8.24 4.36 3.48
N LEU A 77 -7.61 3.31 3.01
CA LEU A 77 -6.21 3.33 2.63
C LEU A 77 -6.05 3.14 1.12
N PRO A 78 -5.17 3.91 0.45
CA PRO A 78 -4.95 3.77 -0.98
C PRO A 78 -4.30 2.42 -1.33
N ASP A 79 -4.49 2.00 -2.57
CA ASP A 79 -3.72 0.89 -3.14
C ASP A 79 -2.36 1.42 -3.60
N VAL A 80 -1.32 1.07 -2.84
CA VAL A 80 0.04 1.58 -3.06
C VAL A 80 0.85 0.57 -3.86
N PRO A 81 1.37 0.93 -5.05
CA PRO A 81 2.20 0.04 -5.85
C PRO A 81 3.62 -0.12 -5.25
N ASP A 82 4.23 -1.28 -5.48
CA ASP A 82 5.66 -1.48 -5.25
C ASP A 82 6.43 -0.92 -6.44
N VAL A 83 7.06 0.25 -6.26
CA VAL A 83 7.76 0.98 -7.32
C VAL A 83 9.14 1.44 -6.85
N PRO A 84 10.11 1.63 -7.78
CA PRO A 84 11.43 2.18 -7.45
C PRO A 84 11.34 3.58 -6.83
N LEU A 85 12.25 3.89 -5.92
CA LEU A 85 12.30 5.17 -5.20
C LEU A 85 12.22 6.41 -6.12
N PRO A 86 12.92 6.49 -7.27
CA PRO A 86 12.80 7.66 -8.15
C PRO A 86 11.38 7.87 -8.68
N GLN A 87 10.68 6.79 -9.00
CA GLN A 87 9.30 6.85 -9.48
C GLN A 87 8.35 7.30 -8.36
N ALA A 88 8.50 6.75 -7.16
CA ALA A 88 7.72 7.16 -5.98
C ALA A 88 7.92 8.64 -5.65
N VAL A 89 9.16 9.13 -5.69
CA VAL A 89 9.48 10.54 -5.44
C VAL A 89 8.86 11.45 -6.50
N LEU A 90 8.93 11.08 -7.78
CA LEU A 90 8.33 11.88 -8.86
C LEU A 90 6.80 11.99 -8.69
N LYS A 91 6.14 10.89 -8.37
CA LYS A 91 4.68 10.89 -8.08
C LYS A 91 4.37 11.79 -6.89
N LEU A 92 5.13 11.69 -5.79
CA LEU A 92 4.94 12.51 -4.61
C LEU A 92 5.07 14.01 -4.93
N LEU A 93 6.12 14.41 -5.65
CA LEU A 93 6.31 15.83 -6.03
C LEU A 93 5.15 16.35 -6.89
N THR A 94 4.67 15.53 -7.83
CA THR A 94 3.54 15.88 -8.69
C THR A 94 2.24 16.03 -7.88
N SER A 95 1.95 15.08 -6.98
CA SER A 95 0.75 15.11 -6.15
C SER A 95 0.75 16.27 -5.16
N VAL A 96 1.89 16.55 -4.51
CA VAL A 96 2.04 17.72 -3.62
C VAL A 96 1.81 19.03 -4.37
N LYS A 97 2.31 19.14 -5.62
CA LYS A 97 2.08 20.31 -6.45
C LYS A 97 0.59 20.50 -6.80
N ALA A 98 -0.13 19.40 -7.09
CA ALA A 98 -1.58 19.46 -7.35
C ALA A 98 -2.33 20.00 -6.14
N VAL A 99 -2.11 19.43 -4.94
CA VAL A 99 -2.72 19.94 -3.70
C VAL A 99 -2.35 21.39 -3.43
N SER A 100 -1.07 21.76 -3.63
CA SER A 100 -0.61 23.14 -3.41
C SER A 100 -1.33 24.16 -4.31
N SER A 101 -1.69 23.75 -5.53
CA SER A 101 -2.46 24.63 -6.44
C SER A 101 -3.93 24.81 -6.04
N SER A 102 -4.46 23.95 -5.18
CA SER A 102 -5.86 23.96 -4.72
C SER A 102 -6.05 24.48 -3.29
N VAL A 103 -4.95 24.94 -2.64
CA VAL A 103 -4.98 25.39 -1.23
C VAL A 103 -5.99 26.52 -1.01
N ASP A 104 -6.05 27.54 -1.90
CA ASP A 104 -6.96 28.67 -1.77
C ASP A 104 -8.43 28.23 -1.85
N ASN A 105 -8.73 27.29 -2.76
CA ASN A 105 -10.07 26.69 -2.88
C ASN A 105 -10.44 25.92 -1.61
N LEU A 106 -9.51 25.13 -1.07
CA LEU A 106 -9.74 24.36 0.15
C LEU A 106 -10.00 25.29 1.36
N ILE A 107 -9.25 26.39 1.48
CA ILE A 107 -9.47 27.41 2.52
C ILE A 107 -10.86 28.03 2.37
N GLN A 108 -11.28 28.34 1.15
CA GLN A 108 -12.60 28.94 0.89
C GLN A 108 -13.72 27.95 1.28
N ILE A 109 -13.65 26.69 0.87
CA ILE A 109 -14.62 25.64 1.23
C ILE A 109 -14.68 25.45 2.75
N ALA A 110 -13.53 25.47 3.43
CA ALA A 110 -13.45 25.28 4.87
C ALA A 110 -13.95 26.49 5.69
N SER A 111 -14.23 27.62 5.07
CA SER A 111 -14.47 28.89 5.76
C SER A 111 -15.72 28.88 6.64
N ASP A 112 -16.77 28.18 6.26
CA ASP A 112 -18.03 28.05 7.02
C ASP A 112 -18.18 26.65 7.70
N GLY A 113 -17.23 25.74 7.49
CA GLY A 113 -17.19 24.41 8.10
C GLY A 113 -18.14 23.40 7.47
N MET A 114 -18.71 23.68 6.30
CA MET A 114 -19.60 22.78 5.56
C MET A 114 -19.23 22.78 4.08
N VAL A 115 -19.40 21.64 3.42
CA VAL A 115 -19.30 21.53 1.95
C VAL A 115 -20.71 21.61 1.37
N ASP A 116 -21.01 22.66 0.65
CA ASP A 116 -22.31 22.81 -0.01
C ASP A 116 -22.34 22.09 -1.38
N ASN A 117 -23.54 21.98 -2.00
CA ASN A 117 -23.72 21.28 -3.28
C ASN A 117 -22.95 21.92 -4.45
N ARG A 118 -22.48 23.17 -4.32
CA ARG A 118 -21.68 23.84 -5.37
C ARG A 118 -20.20 23.56 -5.21
N GLU A 119 -19.79 23.26 -4.00
CA GLU A 119 -18.41 22.98 -3.61
C GLU A 119 -18.07 21.48 -3.69
N GLU A 120 -19.10 20.61 -3.65
CA GLU A 120 -18.96 19.15 -3.57
C GLU A 120 -18.01 18.59 -4.65
N ALA A 121 -18.21 18.96 -5.92
CA ALA A 121 -17.38 18.46 -7.01
C ALA A 121 -15.91 18.91 -6.89
N LEU A 122 -15.67 20.15 -6.47
CA LEU A 122 -14.32 20.68 -6.27
C LEU A 122 -13.68 20.06 -5.03
N PHE A 123 -14.46 19.83 -3.98
CA PHE A 123 -13.97 19.17 -2.77
C PHE A 123 -13.59 17.73 -3.05
N GLU A 124 -14.38 16.97 -3.84
CA GLU A 124 -14.04 15.61 -4.26
C GLU A 124 -12.78 15.56 -5.11
N GLU A 125 -12.56 16.52 -6.01
CA GLU A 125 -11.32 16.63 -6.79
C GLU A 125 -10.10 16.80 -5.87
N ILE A 126 -10.19 17.73 -4.90
CA ILE A 126 -9.11 17.98 -3.93
C ILE A 126 -8.90 16.76 -3.02
N ALA A 127 -9.96 16.08 -2.61
CA ALA A 127 -9.85 14.84 -1.84
C ALA A 127 -9.10 13.75 -2.62
N GLY A 128 -9.34 13.63 -3.92
CA GLY A 128 -8.59 12.74 -4.81
C GLY A 128 -7.10 13.11 -4.89
N ASP A 129 -6.77 14.38 -4.98
CA ASP A 129 -5.38 14.87 -4.93
C ASP A 129 -4.70 14.53 -3.60
N LEU A 130 -5.43 14.60 -2.49
CA LEU A 130 -4.94 14.20 -1.17
C LEU A 130 -4.67 12.69 -1.08
N ASP A 131 -5.55 11.87 -1.65
CA ASP A 131 -5.34 10.42 -1.73
C ASP A 131 -4.08 10.08 -2.54
N ASP A 132 -3.83 10.79 -3.63
CA ASP A 132 -2.60 10.68 -4.42
C ASP A 132 -1.35 11.03 -3.60
N VAL A 133 -1.41 12.03 -2.73
CA VAL A 133 -0.30 12.38 -1.81
C VAL A 133 -0.08 11.27 -0.79
N ILE A 134 -1.14 10.72 -0.20
CA ILE A 134 -1.05 9.63 0.77
C ILE A 134 -0.42 8.39 0.12
N GLU A 135 -0.91 7.99 -1.05
CA GLU A 135 -0.35 6.87 -1.84
C GLU A 135 1.14 7.06 -2.10
N ALA A 136 1.51 8.20 -2.68
CA ALA A 136 2.89 8.48 -3.06
C ALA A 136 3.82 8.61 -1.84
N ALA A 137 3.35 9.18 -0.72
CA ALA A 137 4.11 9.28 0.51
C ALA A 137 4.41 7.89 1.12
N ILE A 138 3.44 6.98 1.11
CA ILE A 138 3.65 5.60 1.54
C ILE A 138 4.62 4.88 0.60
N ALA A 139 4.46 5.04 -0.72
CA ALA A 139 5.36 4.44 -1.71
C ALA A 139 6.82 4.89 -1.50
N VAL A 140 7.07 6.18 -1.23
CA VAL A 140 8.42 6.70 -0.93
C VAL A 140 8.98 6.07 0.35
N LYS A 141 8.17 5.95 1.41
CA LYS A 141 8.59 5.32 2.67
C LYS A 141 8.97 3.86 2.48
N CYS A 142 8.17 3.10 1.73
CA CYS A 142 8.43 1.69 1.44
C CYS A 142 9.67 1.53 0.56
N ALA A 143 9.78 2.28 -0.54
CA ALA A 143 10.93 2.22 -1.44
C ALA A 143 12.25 2.68 -0.76
N GLY A 144 12.17 3.57 0.22
CA GLY A 144 13.34 4.05 0.99
C GLY A 144 13.82 3.06 2.06
N GLY A 145 12.96 2.17 2.54
CA GLY A 145 13.28 1.18 3.59
C GLY A 145 14.12 -0.02 3.10
N ALA A 146 14.20 -0.24 1.80
CA ALA A 146 15.00 -1.32 1.21
C ALA A 146 16.53 -1.12 1.29
N ARG A 147 17.01 -0.15 2.08
CA ARG A 147 18.43 0.27 2.12
C ARG A 147 19.36 -0.57 2.99
N HIS A 148 18.91 -1.60 3.64
CA HIS A 148 19.73 -2.35 4.62
C HIS A 148 19.76 -3.86 4.37
N ALA A 149 19.89 -4.26 3.09
CA ALA A 149 20.34 -5.60 2.73
C ALA A 149 21.79 -5.50 2.21
N GLU A 150 22.75 -5.16 3.10
CA GLU A 150 24.17 -5.48 2.93
C GLU A 150 24.50 -6.74 3.75
#